data_74e40ebc66bfee104bbe97009988c6f1
#
_entry.id   74e40ebc66bfee104bbe97009988c6f1
#
_cell.length_a   1.000
_cell.length_b   1.000
_cell.length_c   1.000
_cell.angle_alpha   90.00
_cell.angle_beta   90.00
_cell.angle_gamma   90.00
#
_symmetry.space_group_name_H-M   'P 1'
#
loop_
_entity.id
_entity.type
_entity.pdbx_description
1 polymer ?
#
loop_
_entity_poly.entity_id
_entity_poly.type
_entity_poly.pdbx_seq_one_letter_code
_entity_poly.pdbx_strand_id
1 'polypeptide(L)'
;MKEEDLYKLRFPIGAFIKPETITEQHISSWIIAIENLPKSIESLTNNLNTNALNYKYRPDGWTIKQVVHHCADSHINSLMRFKLTLTEKQPIIRPYFEDRFAKLIDYSEPIDTSLFILKGVHHKL
;
A
#
# COMPACT_ATOMS: atom_id res chain seq x y z
N MET A 1 -25.01 -1.88 -8.62
CA MET A 1 -23.75 -2.39 -9.24
C MET A 1 -23.77 -3.91 -9.13
N LYS A 2 -23.39 -4.59 -10.20
CA LYS A 2 -23.31 -6.05 -10.19
C LYS A 2 -22.10 -6.49 -9.34
N GLU A 3 -22.21 -7.67 -8.72
CA GLU A 3 -21.13 -8.22 -7.87
C GLU A 3 -19.81 -8.39 -8.65
N GLU A 4 -19.89 -8.79 -9.91
CA GLU A 4 -18.73 -8.91 -10.81
C GLU A 4 -18.02 -7.56 -11.05
N ASP A 5 -18.78 -6.47 -11.19
CA ASP A 5 -18.21 -5.13 -11.38
C ASP A 5 -17.54 -4.64 -10.09
N LEU A 6 -18.15 -4.92 -8.94
CA LEU A 6 -17.56 -4.61 -7.64
C LEU A 6 -16.25 -5.40 -7.42
N TYR A 7 -16.23 -6.67 -7.82
CA TYR A 7 -15.01 -7.48 -7.76
C TYR A 7 -13.87 -6.88 -8.59
N LYS A 8 -14.15 -6.45 -9.83
CA LYS A 8 -13.16 -5.79 -10.70
C LYS A 8 -12.61 -4.49 -10.11
N LEU A 9 -13.45 -3.72 -9.42
CA LEU A 9 -13.00 -2.52 -8.72
C LEU A 9 -12.13 -2.83 -7.49
N ARG A 10 -12.38 -3.94 -6.80
CA ARG A 10 -11.57 -4.39 -5.67
C ARG A 10 -10.24 -5.00 -6.11
N PHE A 11 -10.21 -5.66 -7.24
CA PHE A 11 -9.06 -6.38 -7.77
C PHE A 11 -8.84 -6.02 -9.24
N PRO A 12 -8.46 -4.76 -9.54
CA PRO A 12 -8.36 -4.28 -10.94
C PRO A 12 -7.29 -5.02 -11.76
N ILE A 13 -6.28 -5.57 -11.09
CA ILE A 13 -5.23 -6.39 -11.72
C ILE A 13 -5.36 -7.88 -11.36
N GLY A 14 -6.50 -8.30 -10.79
CA GLY A 14 -6.71 -9.64 -10.27
C GLY A 14 -6.20 -9.83 -8.85
N ALA A 15 -6.64 -10.91 -8.20
CA ALA A 15 -6.12 -11.32 -6.90
C ALA A 15 -4.71 -11.90 -7.05
N PHE A 16 -3.86 -11.68 -6.04
CA PHE A 16 -2.53 -12.30 -6.02
C PHE A 16 -2.65 -13.83 -5.90
N ILE A 17 -2.01 -14.53 -6.81
CA ILE A 17 -1.89 -15.99 -6.77
C ILE A 17 -0.42 -16.33 -6.55
N LYS A 18 -0.13 -16.92 -5.37
CA LYS A 18 1.24 -17.35 -5.08
C LYS A 18 1.67 -18.44 -6.07
N PRO A 19 2.82 -18.30 -6.75
CA PRO A 19 3.35 -19.36 -7.60
C PRO A 19 3.65 -20.62 -6.77
N GLU A 20 3.47 -21.81 -7.37
CA GLU A 20 3.86 -23.07 -6.73
C GLU A 20 5.36 -23.09 -6.41
N THR A 21 6.18 -22.60 -7.35
CA THR A 21 7.63 -22.43 -7.15
C THR A 21 7.98 -20.95 -7.32
N ILE A 22 8.57 -20.36 -6.28
CA ILE A 22 9.08 -19.00 -6.34
C ILE A 22 10.48 -19.03 -6.96
N THR A 23 10.61 -18.38 -8.12
CA THR A 23 11.88 -18.27 -8.85
C THR A 23 12.57 -16.95 -8.57
N GLU A 24 13.85 -16.85 -8.94
CA GLU A 24 14.61 -15.58 -8.88
C GLU A 24 13.94 -14.49 -9.74
N GLN A 25 13.33 -14.86 -10.86
CA GLN A 25 12.57 -13.93 -11.71
C GLN A 25 11.37 -13.34 -10.98
N HIS A 26 10.63 -14.15 -10.22
CA HIS A 26 9.53 -13.66 -9.39
C HIS A 26 10.03 -12.66 -8.34
N ILE A 27 11.10 -12.99 -7.63
CA ILE A 27 11.68 -12.14 -6.60
C ILE A 27 12.13 -10.81 -7.20
N SER A 28 12.87 -10.83 -8.30
CA SER A 28 13.34 -9.64 -8.99
C SER A 28 12.19 -8.73 -9.44
N SER A 29 11.13 -9.32 -10.00
CA SER A 29 9.94 -8.57 -10.45
C SER A 29 9.20 -7.92 -9.27
N TRP A 30 9.08 -8.62 -8.16
CA TRP A 30 8.42 -8.08 -6.95
C TRP A 30 9.24 -6.97 -6.31
N ILE A 31 10.57 -7.09 -6.26
CA ILE A 31 11.47 -6.04 -5.77
C ILE A 31 11.31 -4.77 -6.61
N ILE A 32 11.31 -4.90 -7.95
CA ILE A 32 11.12 -3.76 -8.86
C ILE A 32 9.75 -3.10 -8.64
N ALA A 33 8.69 -3.89 -8.48
CA ALA A 33 7.35 -3.38 -8.21
C ALA A 33 7.30 -2.57 -6.90
N ILE A 34 7.93 -3.08 -5.83
CA ILE A 34 8.03 -2.38 -4.56
C ILE A 34 8.86 -1.10 -4.71
N GLU A 35 10.01 -1.17 -5.36
CA GLU A 35 10.92 -0.04 -5.56
C GLU A 35 10.24 1.13 -6.29
N ASN A 36 9.39 0.84 -7.25
CA ASN A 36 8.72 1.85 -8.07
C ASN A 36 7.50 2.49 -7.39
N LEU A 37 6.97 1.90 -6.33
CA LEU A 37 5.71 2.34 -5.72
C LEU A 37 5.70 3.81 -5.27
N PRO A 38 6.70 4.33 -4.53
CA PRO A 38 6.66 5.72 -4.06
C PRO A 38 6.59 6.72 -5.20
N LYS A 39 7.38 6.51 -6.25
CA LYS A 39 7.39 7.35 -7.43
C LYS A 39 6.06 7.29 -8.19
N SER A 40 5.47 6.11 -8.30
CA SER A 40 4.18 5.92 -8.95
C SER A 40 3.05 6.63 -8.19
N ILE A 41 3.00 6.49 -6.87
CA ILE A 41 2.00 7.19 -6.04
C ILE A 41 2.18 8.70 -6.14
N GLU A 42 3.40 9.21 -6.04
CA GLU A 42 3.68 10.63 -6.19
C GLU A 42 3.20 11.17 -7.54
N SER A 43 3.52 10.49 -8.64
CA SER A 43 3.10 10.88 -10.00
C SER A 43 1.57 10.88 -10.15
N LEU A 44 0.89 9.86 -9.61
CA LEU A 44 -0.56 9.74 -9.69
C LEU A 44 -1.31 10.77 -8.85
N THR A 45 -0.71 11.28 -7.78
CA THR A 45 -1.35 12.21 -6.84
C THR A 45 -0.90 13.66 -7.00
N ASN A 46 0.16 13.91 -7.75
CA ASN A 46 0.80 15.22 -7.89
C ASN A 46 -0.14 16.36 -8.31
N ASN A 47 -1.09 16.08 -9.20
CA ASN A 47 -2.03 17.07 -9.72
C ASN A 47 -3.43 16.98 -9.11
N LEU A 48 -3.62 16.18 -8.08
CA LEU A 48 -4.91 16.01 -7.44
C LEU A 48 -5.15 17.10 -6.40
N ASN A 49 -6.29 17.79 -6.54
CA ASN A 49 -6.75 18.74 -5.54
C ASN A 49 -7.45 18.01 -4.37
N THR A 50 -7.80 18.75 -3.34
CA THR A 50 -8.48 18.22 -2.15
C THR A 50 -9.75 17.44 -2.49
N ASN A 51 -10.56 17.91 -3.43
CA ASN A 51 -11.79 17.25 -3.82
C ASN A 51 -11.50 15.89 -4.48
N ALA A 52 -10.53 15.84 -5.39
CA ALA A 52 -10.12 14.60 -6.06
C ALA A 52 -9.56 13.57 -5.06
N LEU A 53 -8.75 14.02 -4.09
CA LEU A 53 -8.22 13.16 -3.03
C LEU A 53 -9.31 12.54 -2.14
N ASN A 54 -10.48 13.14 -2.08
CA ASN A 54 -11.63 12.63 -1.33
C ASN A 54 -12.54 11.69 -2.13
N TYR A 55 -12.25 11.45 -3.41
CA TYR A 55 -12.99 10.47 -4.20
C TYR A 55 -12.68 9.04 -3.74
N LYS A 56 -13.73 8.23 -3.68
CA LYS A 56 -13.63 6.80 -3.39
C LYS A 56 -13.40 6.02 -4.67
N TYR A 57 -12.49 5.06 -4.64
CA TYR A 57 -12.20 4.21 -5.81
C TYR A 57 -13.29 3.15 -6.08
N ARG A 58 -14.18 2.93 -5.12
CA ARG A 58 -15.35 2.06 -5.24
C ARG A 58 -16.42 2.43 -4.19
N PRO A 59 -17.68 1.97 -4.34
CA PRO A 59 -18.68 2.07 -3.28
C PRO A 59 -18.16 1.47 -1.96
N ASP A 60 -18.39 2.14 -0.85
CA ASP A 60 -17.92 1.76 0.50
C ASP A 60 -16.42 1.54 0.65
N GLY A 61 -15.65 1.94 -0.36
CA GLY A 61 -14.19 1.92 -0.32
C GLY A 61 -13.59 3.16 0.36
N TRP A 62 -12.29 3.11 0.52
CA TRP A 62 -11.53 4.25 1.01
C TRP A 62 -11.43 5.37 -0.03
N THR A 63 -11.18 6.58 0.43
CA THR A 63 -10.78 7.69 -0.43
C THR A 63 -9.34 7.48 -0.94
N ILE A 64 -8.99 8.17 -2.02
CA ILE A 64 -7.59 8.18 -2.52
C ILE A 64 -6.64 8.64 -1.41
N LYS A 65 -7.03 9.67 -0.66
CA LYS A 65 -6.28 10.16 0.51
C LYS A 65 -6.01 9.06 1.54
N GLN A 66 -7.04 8.30 1.91
CA GLN A 66 -6.89 7.19 2.84
C GLN A 66 -5.98 6.09 2.29
N VAL A 67 -6.05 5.79 1.00
CA VAL A 67 -5.15 4.80 0.36
C VAL A 67 -3.70 5.24 0.46
N VAL A 68 -3.39 6.51 0.21
CA VAL A 68 -2.01 7.03 0.31
C VAL A 68 -1.48 6.94 1.74
N HIS A 69 -2.26 7.34 2.73
CA HIS A 69 -1.87 7.21 4.14
C HIS A 69 -1.71 5.74 4.55
N HIS A 70 -2.61 4.86 4.09
CA HIS A 70 -2.50 3.43 4.32
C HIS A 70 -1.22 2.83 3.74
N CYS A 71 -0.81 3.24 2.55
CA CYS A 71 0.44 2.78 1.95
C CYS A 71 1.64 3.12 2.84
N ALA A 72 1.69 4.31 3.44
CA ALA A 72 2.75 4.66 4.38
C ALA A 72 2.76 3.74 5.60
N ASP A 73 1.63 3.55 6.27
CA ASP A 73 1.51 2.66 7.43
C ASP A 73 1.86 1.20 7.08
N SER A 74 1.35 0.72 5.96
CA SER A 74 1.60 -0.64 5.48
C SER A 74 3.09 -0.86 5.20
N HIS A 75 3.78 0.11 4.61
CA HIS A 75 5.19 -0.04 4.25
C HIS A 75 6.13 0.16 5.44
N ILE A 76 5.76 0.94 6.45
CA ILE A 76 6.43 0.93 7.76
C ILE A 76 6.40 -0.49 8.35
N ASN A 77 5.23 -1.10 8.37
CA ASN A 77 5.07 -2.48 8.83
C ASN A 77 5.89 -3.47 7.98
N SER A 78 5.92 -3.30 6.66
CA SER A 78 6.71 -4.12 5.75
C SER A 78 8.21 -4.03 6.05
N LEU A 79 8.74 -2.84 6.29
CA LEU A 79 10.15 -2.65 6.67
C LEU A 79 10.49 -3.44 7.93
N MET A 80 9.66 -3.38 8.96
CA MET A 80 9.85 -4.13 10.20
C MET A 80 9.77 -5.64 9.96
N ARG A 81 8.81 -6.09 9.16
CA ARG A 81 8.63 -7.52 8.83
C ARG A 81 9.83 -8.07 8.07
N PHE A 82 10.37 -7.35 7.10
CA PHE A 82 11.59 -7.75 6.40
C PHE A 82 12.77 -7.89 7.38
N LYS A 83 12.97 -6.90 8.25
CA LYS A 83 14.07 -6.94 9.23
C LYS A 83 13.92 -8.10 10.22
N LEU A 84 12.71 -8.34 10.73
CA LEU A 84 12.44 -9.48 11.62
C LEU A 84 12.71 -10.81 10.91
N THR A 85 12.28 -10.94 9.66
CA THR A 85 12.48 -12.18 8.87
C THR A 85 13.95 -12.45 8.59
N LEU A 86 14.74 -11.40 8.37
CA LEU A 86 16.18 -11.53 8.11
C LEU A 86 17.02 -11.79 9.37
N THR A 87 16.47 -11.53 10.55
CA THR A 87 17.23 -11.59 11.82
C THR A 87 16.76 -12.68 12.77
N GLU A 88 15.57 -13.24 12.57
CA GLU A 88 14.99 -14.26 13.44
C GLU A 88 14.60 -15.51 12.63
N LYS A 89 14.67 -16.68 13.26
CA LYS A 89 14.31 -17.95 12.59
C LYS A 89 12.80 -18.08 12.35
N GLN A 90 12.00 -17.70 13.32
CA GLN A 90 10.54 -17.76 13.28
C GLN A 90 9.95 -16.47 13.85
N PRO A 91 10.01 -15.38 13.10
CA PRO A 91 9.54 -14.09 13.59
C PRO A 91 8.03 -14.12 13.84
N ILE A 92 7.61 -13.45 14.91
CA ILE A 92 6.20 -13.21 15.19
C ILE A 92 5.80 -11.93 14.45
N ILE A 93 4.92 -12.06 13.46
CA ILE A 93 4.39 -10.95 12.68
C ILE A 93 3.03 -10.56 13.24
N ARG A 94 2.91 -9.34 13.71
CA ARG A 94 1.64 -8.81 14.22
C ARG A 94 0.82 -8.17 13.08
N PRO A 95 -0.40 -8.65 12.81
CA PRO A 95 -1.35 -7.92 11.97
C PRO A 95 -1.90 -6.70 12.72
N TYR A 96 -2.46 -5.75 12.00
CA TYR A 96 -3.13 -4.58 12.57
C TYR A 96 -4.46 -4.32 11.85
N PHE A 97 -5.33 -3.57 12.50
CA PHE A 97 -6.65 -3.24 11.95
C PHE A 97 -6.54 -1.99 11.07
N GLU A 98 -6.25 -2.17 9.79
CA GLU A 98 -6.08 -1.08 8.83
C GLU A 98 -7.32 -0.19 8.71
N ASP A 99 -8.52 -0.75 8.80
CA ASP A 99 -9.76 0.01 8.78
C ASP A 99 -9.93 0.93 9.99
N ARG A 100 -9.37 0.53 11.14
CA ARG A 100 -9.36 1.37 12.35
C ARG A 100 -8.32 2.46 12.25
N PHE A 101 -7.14 2.14 11.71
CA PHE A 101 -6.09 3.13 11.42
C PHE A 101 -6.61 4.21 10.49
N ALA A 102 -7.34 3.84 9.44
CA ALA A 102 -7.91 4.76 8.46
C ALA A 102 -8.94 5.76 9.04
N LYS A 103 -9.38 5.56 10.27
CA LYS A 103 -10.28 6.47 11.01
C LYS A 103 -9.56 7.39 11.98
N LEU A 104 -8.25 7.26 12.13
CA LEU A 104 -7.47 8.11 13.00
C LEU A 104 -7.23 9.48 12.37
N ILE A 105 -6.91 10.46 13.21
CA ILE A 105 -6.81 11.88 12.81
C ILE A 105 -5.73 12.15 11.76
N ASP A 106 -4.64 11.38 11.77
CA ASP A 106 -3.54 11.52 10.81
C ASP A 106 -3.97 11.26 9.36
N TYR A 107 -5.01 10.46 9.13
CA TYR A 107 -5.60 10.25 7.80
C TYR A 107 -6.38 11.47 7.27
N SER A 108 -6.64 12.46 8.10
CA SER A 108 -7.21 13.75 7.67
C SER A 108 -6.14 14.76 7.24
N GLU A 109 -4.89 14.54 7.61
CA GLU A 109 -3.77 15.40 7.26
C GLU A 109 -3.44 15.36 5.75
N PRO A 110 -2.72 16.37 5.20
CA PRO A 110 -2.22 16.34 3.83
C PRO A 110 -1.38 15.07 3.56
N ILE A 111 -1.45 14.56 2.33
CA ILE A 111 -0.74 13.34 1.94
C ILE A 111 0.79 13.49 1.89
N ASP A 112 1.30 14.72 1.92
CA ASP A 112 2.74 15.01 1.80
C ASP A 112 3.58 14.23 2.81
N THR A 113 3.15 14.19 4.07
CA THR A 113 3.86 13.44 5.12
C THR A 113 3.95 11.96 4.78
N SER A 114 2.87 11.35 4.29
CA SER A 114 2.86 9.94 3.88
C SER A 114 3.73 9.70 2.66
N LEU A 115 3.79 10.64 1.71
CA LEU A 115 4.70 10.55 0.57
C LEU A 115 6.17 10.61 1.02
N PHE A 116 6.53 11.46 1.98
CA PHE A 116 7.87 11.50 2.57
C PHE A 116 8.21 10.21 3.31
N ILE A 117 7.27 9.68 4.10
CA ILE A 117 7.45 8.40 4.79
C ILE A 117 7.74 7.29 3.78
N LEU A 118 6.94 7.19 2.71
CA LEU A 118 7.12 6.19 1.66
C LEU A 118 8.50 6.30 1.02
N LYS A 119 8.95 7.50 0.66
CA LYS A 119 10.30 7.71 0.12
C LYS A 119 11.38 7.23 1.09
N GLY A 120 11.31 7.63 2.35
CA GLY A 120 12.27 7.25 3.37
C GLY A 120 12.29 5.74 3.65
N VAL A 121 11.12 5.14 3.81
CA VAL A 121 10.98 3.69 4.05
C VAL A 121 11.53 2.88 2.87
N HIS A 122 11.14 3.22 1.65
CA HIS A 122 11.59 2.49 0.46
C HIS A 122 13.08 2.66 0.18
N HIS A 123 13.67 3.77 0.61
CA HIS A 123 15.13 3.94 0.54
C HIS A 123 15.86 2.93 1.45
N LYS A 124 15.22 2.46 2.51
CA LYS A 124 15.76 1.45 3.43
C LYS A 124 15.37 0.01 3.06
N LEU A 125 14.32 -0.15 2.29
CA LEU A 125 13.90 -1.46 1.79
C LEU A 125 14.82 -1.91 0.65
#